data_5645e8f2c7fb0ac7bd33f86d088862e5
#
_entry.id   5645e8f2c7fb0ac7bd33f86d088862e5
#
_cell.length_a   1.000
_cell.length_b   1.000
_cell.length_c   1.000
_cell.angle_alpha   90.00
_cell.angle_beta   90.00
_cell.angle_gamma   90.00
#
_symmetry.space_group_name_H-M   'P 1'
#
loop_
_entity.id
_entity.type
_entity.pdbx_description
1 polymer ?
#
loop_
_entity_poly.entity_id
_entity_poly.type
_entity_poly.pdbx_seq_one_letter_code
_entity_poly.pdbx_strand_id
1 'polypeptide(L)'
;EFDKIMKRGVGLACLHYGVEVPKGAPGDHFLKWIGGYFETNWSVNPHWTAEFKVLPNHPVSLGVRPFAINDEWYYHMRFRQNMKGVTPILSAMPGADTLKRRDGAHSNNPHVREAVLKRKEAQHVAWVYQRGKDYEEGRGFGFTGGHNHVNWGSDNVRRLALNAIAWIAKVDVPKGGVRPGEVTVGDLQANQDYSPRGWEPEKIESKLKE
;
A
#
# COMPACT_ATOMS: atom_id res chain seq x y z
N GLU A 1 22.78 -3.75 10.13
CA GLU A 1 22.08 -4.19 11.36
C GLU A 1 20.63 -4.62 11.07
N PHE A 2 19.86 -3.84 10.31
CA PHE A 2 18.46 -4.17 9.99
C PHE A 2 18.31 -5.50 9.23
N ASP A 3 19.17 -5.81 8.27
CA ASP A 3 19.15 -7.08 7.54
C ASP A 3 19.33 -8.31 8.47
N LYS A 4 20.08 -8.19 9.54
CA LYS A 4 20.22 -9.25 10.56
C LYS A 4 18.88 -9.55 11.25
N ILE A 5 18.10 -8.50 11.54
CA ILE A 5 16.76 -8.64 12.12
C ILE A 5 15.82 -9.31 11.12
N MET A 6 15.87 -8.90 9.85
CA MET A 6 15.06 -9.51 8.81
C MET A 6 15.38 -10.98 8.57
N LYS A 7 16.66 -11.38 8.65
CA LYS A 7 17.10 -12.78 8.55
C LYS A 7 16.58 -13.66 9.67
N ARG A 8 16.21 -13.10 10.81
CA ARG A 8 15.55 -13.82 11.91
C ARG A 8 14.04 -14.05 11.69
N GLY A 9 13.53 -13.73 10.52
CA GLY A 9 12.12 -13.92 10.17
C GLY A 9 11.17 -12.84 10.69
N VAL A 10 11.68 -11.73 11.22
CA VAL A 10 10.84 -10.64 11.75
C VAL A 10 9.97 -10.06 10.63
N GLY A 11 8.66 -9.88 10.89
CA GLY A 11 7.72 -9.25 9.98
C GLY A 11 8.06 -7.78 9.73
N LEU A 12 7.80 -7.29 8.51
CA LEU A 12 7.99 -5.88 8.15
C LEU A 12 6.79 -5.36 7.36
N ALA A 13 6.15 -4.30 7.85
CA ALA A 13 5.16 -3.53 7.12
C ALA A 13 5.71 -2.14 6.79
N CYS A 14 5.58 -1.73 5.54
CA CYS A 14 5.93 -0.40 5.06
C CYS A 14 4.67 0.26 4.50
N LEU A 15 4.30 1.42 5.06
CA LEU A 15 3.09 2.14 4.70
C LEU A 15 3.46 3.47 4.04
N HIS A 16 2.75 3.82 3.00
CA HIS A 16 2.87 5.05 2.24
C HIS A 16 4.34 5.39 1.92
N TYR A 17 4.86 6.51 2.39
CA TYR A 17 6.25 6.94 2.17
C TYR A 17 7.28 5.91 2.68
N GLY A 18 6.90 5.07 3.62
CA GLY A 18 7.76 3.99 4.11
C GLY A 18 8.13 2.93 3.06
N VAL A 19 7.52 2.94 1.88
CA VAL A 19 7.89 2.05 0.77
C VAL A 19 8.96 2.67 -0.16
N GLU A 20 9.32 3.94 0.03
CA GLU A 20 10.30 4.64 -0.80
C GLU A 20 11.71 4.55 -0.21
N VAL A 21 12.63 4.07 -1.02
CA VAL A 21 14.06 4.04 -0.69
C VAL A 21 14.90 4.31 -1.95
N PRO A 22 16.13 4.81 -1.80
CA PRO A 22 17.03 4.99 -2.93
C PRO A 22 17.30 3.68 -3.69
N LYS A 23 17.43 3.79 -5.02
CA LYS A 23 17.93 2.70 -5.86
C LYS A 23 19.31 2.22 -5.41
N GLY A 24 19.64 0.96 -5.68
CA GLY A 24 20.89 0.31 -5.27
C GLY A 24 20.72 -0.46 -3.96
N ALA A 25 21.69 -0.43 -3.06
CA ALA A 25 21.68 -1.28 -1.87
C ALA A 25 20.42 -1.15 -0.99
N PRO A 26 19.84 0.04 -0.73
CA PRO A 26 18.56 0.14 -0.02
C PRO A 26 17.41 -0.54 -0.78
N GLY A 27 17.26 -0.28 -2.08
CA GLY A 27 16.25 -0.92 -2.93
C GLY A 27 16.42 -2.45 -2.98
N ASP A 28 17.65 -2.93 -3.09
CA ASP A 28 17.97 -4.37 -3.09
C ASP A 28 17.58 -5.03 -1.75
N HIS A 29 17.70 -4.32 -0.66
CA HIS A 29 17.20 -4.76 0.64
C HIS A 29 15.69 -4.84 0.68
N PHE A 30 14.98 -3.81 0.20
CA PHE A 30 13.51 -3.81 0.16
C PHE A 30 12.96 -4.92 -0.73
N LEU A 31 13.61 -5.22 -1.87
CA LEU A 31 13.26 -6.40 -2.67
C LEU A 31 13.41 -7.72 -1.90
N LYS A 32 14.36 -7.80 -0.96
CA LYS A 32 14.55 -8.99 -0.10
C LYS A 32 13.59 -9.02 1.08
N TRP A 33 13.17 -7.85 1.61
CA TRP A 33 12.41 -7.77 2.86
C TRP A 33 10.89 -7.70 2.65
N ILE A 34 10.44 -6.87 1.71
CA ILE A 34 9.00 -6.70 1.40
C ILE A 34 8.64 -6.98 -0.06
N GLY A 35 9.61 -7.34 -0.90
CA GLY A 35 9.36 -7.78 -2.28
C GLY A 35 9.18 -6.67 -3.31
N GLY A 36 9.12 -5.42 -2.91
CA GLY A 36 8.95 -4.26 -3.79
C GLY A 36 9.23 -2.95 -3.08
N TYR A 37 9.44 -1.88 -3.84
CA TYR A 37 9.65 -0.52 -3.31
C TYR A 37 9.34 0.54 -4.37
N PHE A 38 9.19 1.78 -3.93
CA PHE A 38 9.12 2.94 -4.81
C PHE A 38 10.54 3.31 -5.27
N GLU A 39 10.78 3.31 -6.58
CA GLU A 39 12.06 3.72 -7.18
C GLU A 39 11.88 5.05 -7.92
N THR A 40 12.65 6.07 -7.55
CA THR A 40 12.70 7.37 -8.22
C THR A 40 12.95 7.22 -9.74
N ASN A 41 12.29 8.03 -10.56
CA ASN A 41 12.31 7.97 -12.03
C ASN A 41 11.76 6.67 -12.63
N TRP A 42 11.08 5.86 -11.85
CA TRP A 42 10.41 4.62 -12.25
C TRP A 42 8.96 4.57 -11.73
N SER A 43 8.78 4.72 -10.43
CA SER A 43 7.48 4.78 -9.77
C SER A 43 6.93 6.21 -9.78
N VAL A 44 5.63 6.38 -9.59
CA VAL A 44 4.93 7.69 -9.59
C VAL A 44 3.95 7.79 -8.43
N ASN A 45 3.65 9.03 -7.99
CA ASN A 45 2.85 9.35 -6.82
C ASN A 45 1.70 10.33 -7.10
N PRO A 46 0.79 10.05 -8.02
CA PRO A 46 -0.38 10.91 -8.23
C PRO A 46 -1.45 10.70 -7.15
N HIS A 47 -2.26 11.75 -6.92
CA HIS A 47 -3.54 11.59 -6.25
C HIS A 47 -4.58 11.08 -7.26
N TRP A 48 -5.26 9.99 -6.92
CA TRP A 48 -6.32 9.42 -7.77
C TRP A 48 -7.25 8.50 -6.97
N THR A 49 -8.46 8.30 -7.50
CA THR A 49 -9.40 7.33 -6.93
C THR A 49 -9.11 5.96 -7.51
N ALA A 50 -8.58 5.07 -6.68
CA ALA A 50 -8.37 3.68 -7.04
C ALA A 50 -9.62 2.85 -6.72
N GLU A 51 -10.07 2.05 -7.69
CA GLU A 51 -11.19 1.13 -7.55
C GLU A 51 -10.69 -0.30 -7.39
N PHE A 52 -10.90 -0.90 -6.24
CA PHE A 52 -10.52 -2.27 -5.91
C PHE A 52 -11.72 -3.19 -6.03
N LYS A 53 -11.99 -3.69 -7.25
CA LYS A 53 -13.17 -4.50 -7.59
C LYS A 53 -13.00 -5.96 -7.22
N VAL A 54 -11.78 -6.46 -7.29
CA VAL A 54 -11.44 -7.87 -7.02
C VAL A 54 -10.31 -7.93 -6.01
N LEU A 55 -10.52 -8.72 -4.99
CA LEU A 55 -9.54 -8.98 -3.95
C LEU A 55 -9.10 -10.45 -4.02
N PRO A 56 -7.81 -10.76 -3.82
CA PRO A 56 -7.32 -12.12 -3.87
C PRO A 56 -7.83 -12.93 -2.67
N ASN A 57 -7.88 -14.24 -2.81
CA ASN A 57 -8.11 -15.15 -1.68
C ASN A 57 -6.81 -15.26 -0.85
N HIS A 58 -6.63 -14.32 0.08
CA HIS A 58 -5.44 -14.24 0.93
C HIS A 58 -5.84 -13.78 2.35
N PRO A 59 -5.16 -14.23 3.43
CA PRO A 59 -5.50 -13.80 4.79
C PRO A 59 -5.60 -12.27 4.95
N VAL A 60 -4.75 -11.50 4.29
CA VAL A 60 -4.76 -10.03 4.36
C VAL A 60 -6.04 -9.41 3.76
N SER A 61 -6.72 -10.11 2.85
CA SER A 61 -7.97 -9.63 2.23
C SER A 61 -9.23 -10.08 2.96
N LEU A 62 -9.13 -10.92 3.98
CA LEU A 62 -10.31 -11.47 4.68
C LEU A 62 -11.18 -10.36 5.27
N GLY A 63 -12.47 -10.39 4.96
CA GLY A 63 -13.45 -9.42 5.43
C GLY A 63 -13.35 -8.02 4.81
N VAL A 64 -12.35 -7.77 3.96
CA VAL A 64 -12.28 -6.55 3.13
C VAL A 64 -13.25 -6.71 1.96
N ARG A 65 -14.08 -5.70 1.73
CA ARG A 65 -15.03 -5.67 0.61
C ARG A 65 -14.47 -4.85 -0.56
N PRO A 66 -14.94 -5.04 -1.81
CA PRO A 66 -14.62 -4.12 -2.90
C PRO A 66 -14.92 -2.67 -2.49
N PHE A 67 -14.01 -1.75 -2.80
CA PHE A 67 -14.16 -0.34 -2.45
C PHE A 67 -13.40 0.56 -3.43
N ALA A 68 -13.74 1.84 -3.43
CA ALA A 68 -13.02 2.88 -4.16
C ALA A 68 -12.67 4.00 -3.19
N ILE A 69 -11.44 4.51 -3.26
CA ILE A 69 -10.98 5.56 -2.36
C ILE A 69 -9.91 6.43 -3.03
N ASN A 70 -10.00 7.74 -2.82
CA ASN A 70 -8.99 8.69 -3.30
C ASN A 70 -7.84 8.78 -2.30
N ASP A 71 -6.62 8.61 -2.79
CA ASP A 71 -5.40 8.79 -2.01
C ASP A 71 -4.23 9.16 -2.93
N GLU A 72 -3.08 9.49 -2.37
CA GLU A 72 -1.83 9.55 -3.11
C GLU A 72 -1.30 8.12 -3.31
N TRP A 73 -2.00 7.36 -4.16
CA TRP A 73 -1.62 5.99 -4.46
C TRP A 73 -0.37 5.93 -5.32
N TYR A 74 0.76 5.55 -4.73
CA TYR A 74 1.96 5.28 -5.53
C TYR A 74 1.75 4.03 -6.36
N TYR A 75 2.21 4.08 -7.59
CA TYR A 75 2.14 2.91 -8.47
C TYR A 75 3.36 2.79 -9.38
N HIS A 76 3.39 1.75 -10.24
CA HIS A 76 4.54 1.31 -11.02
C HIS A 76 5.74 1.03 -10.10
N MET A 77 5.47 0.28 -9.04
CA MET A 77 6.47 -0.09 -8.05
C MET A 77 7.55 -0.99 -8.66
N ARG A 78 8.75 -0.91 -8.14
CA ARG A 78 9.81 -1.86 -8.47
C ARG A 78 9.59 -3.13 -7.67
N PHE A 79 9.23 -4.23 -8.33
CA PHE A 79 9.08 -5.53 -7.71
C PHE A 79 10.25 -6.46 -8.01
N ARG A 80 10.33 -7.55 -7.27
CA ARG A 80 11.21 -8.68 -7.58
C ARG A 80 10.92 -9.20 -8.98
N GLN A 81 11.97 -9.75 -9.62
CA GLN A 81 11.85 -10.35 -10.94
C GLN A 81 10.72 -11.40 -10.96
N ASN A 82 9.85 -11.29 -11.95
CA ASN A 82 8.68 -12.17 -12.13
C ASN A 82 7.78 -12.28 -10.90
N MET A 83 7.72 -11.23 -10.07
CA MET A 83 6.92 -11.20 -8.84
C MET A 83 7.19 -12.37 -7.89
N LYS A 84 8.38 -12.96 -7.93
CA LYS A 84 8.71 -14.17 -7.16
C LYS A 84 8.49 -13.96 -5.65
N GLY A 85 7.53 -14.70 -5.10
CA GLY A 85 7.12 -14.62 -3.69
C GLY A 85 6.25 -13.41 -3.33
N VAL A 86 5.95 -12.53 -4.29
CA VAL A 86 5.08 -11.36 -4.12
C VAL A 86 3.66 -11.71 -4.55
N THR A 87 2.69 -11.40 -3.70
CA THR A 87 1.26 -11.52 -4.02
C THR A 87 0.63 -10.14 -3.95
N PRO A 88 0.09 -9.61 -5.07
CA PRO A 88 -0.70 -8.38 -5.05
C PRO A 88 -1.97 -8.56 -4.20
N ILE A 89 -2.26 -7.56 -3.36
CA ILE A 89 -3.46 -7.52 -2.51
C ILE A 89 -4.47 -6.50 -3.01
N LEU A 90 -4.01 -5.28 -3.31
CA LEU A 90 -4.81 -4.26 -3.96
C LEU A 90 -4.21 -3.91 -5.32
N SER A 91 -5.03 -4.02 -6.34
CA SER A 91 -4.65 -3.68 -7.72
C SER A 91 -5.76 -2.87 -8.37
N ALA A 92 -5.38 -1.81 -9.08
CA ALA A 92 -6.32 -0.98 -9.82
C ALA A 92 -5.69 -0.47 -11.12
N MET A 93 -6.53 0.00 -12.03
CA MET A 93 -6.10 0.60 -13.29
C MET A 93 -6.10 2.13 -13.15
N PRO A 94 -4.93 2.80 -13.12
CA PRO A 94 -4.87 4.25 -13.12
C PRO A 94 -5.40 4.83 -14.43
N GLY A 95 -6.13 5.94 -14.34
CA GLY A 95 -6.53 6.71 -15.51
C GLY A 95 -5.34 7.46 -16.14
N ALA A 96 -5.45 7.82 -17.43
CA ALA A 96 -4.43 8.59 -18.13
C ALA A 96 -4.19 10.00 -17.50
N ASP A 97 -5.17 10.51 -16.79
CA ASP A 97 -5.09 11.78 -16.07
C ASP A 97 -4.07 11.77 -14.94
N THR A 98 -3.73 10.61 -14.38
CA THR A 98 -2.69 10.44 -13.35
C THR A 98 -1.27 10.71 -13.90
N LEU A 99 -1.09 10.73 -15.21
CA LEU A 99 0.18 10.96 -15.92
C LEU A 99 0.25 12.30 -16.65
N LYS A 100 -0.52 13.31 -16.21
CA LYS A 100 -0.50 14.66 -16.81
C LYS A 100 0.71 15.51 -16.40
N ARG A 101 1.35 15.19 -15.27
CA ARG A 101 2.55 15.91 -14.82
C ARG A 101 3.71 15.67 -15.79
N ARG A 102 4.66 16.62 -15.86
CA ARG A 102 5.90 16.46 -16.65
C ARG A 102 6.73 15.30 -16.10
N ASP A 103 7.60 14.75 -16.93
CA ASP A 103 8.56 13.74 -16.49
C ASP A 103 9.41 14.24 -15.32
N GLY A 104 9.61 13.41 -14.33
CA GLY A 104 10.32 13.77 -13.10
C GLY A 104 10.43 12.59 -12.14
N ALA A 105 11.17 12.80 -11.09
CA ALA A 105 11.55 11.77 -10.13
C ALA A 105 10.36 10.96 -9.56
N HIS A 106 9.18 11.61 -9.36
CA HIS A 106 7.99 11.02 -8.75
C HIS A 106 6.71 11.22 -9.59
N SER A 107 6.80 11.85 -10.77
CA SER A 107 5.60 12.36 -11.44
C SER A 107 5.20 11.64 -12.72
N ASN A 108 6.11 11.33 -13.59
CA ASN A 108 5.89 10.66 -14.87
C ASN A 108 7.23 10.15 -15.43
N ASN A 109 7.19 9.18 -16.32
CA ASN A 109 8.36 8.69 -17.05
C ASN A 109 7.93 7.76 -18.20
N PRO A 110 8.82 7.46 -19.17
CA PRO A 110 8.50 6.59 -20.30
C PRO A 110 8.04 5.17 -19.89
N HIS A 111 8.58 4.63 -18.80
CA HIS A 111 8.29 3.27 -18.36
C HIS A 111 6.85 3.15 -17.85
N VAL A 112 6.41 4.08 -17.01
CA VAL A 112 5.04 4.07 -16.50
C VAL A 112 4.01 4.33 -17.60
N ARG A 113 4.34 5.22 -18.59
CA ARG A 113 3.45 5.42 -19.75
C ARG A 113 3.32 4.16 -20.59
N GLU A 114 4.40 3.44 -20.80
CA GLU A 114 4.38 2.16 -21.51
C GLU A 114 3.48 1.15 -20.80
N ALA A 115 3.64 0.98 -19.49
CA ALA A 115 2.85 0.05 -18.68
C ALA A 115 1.36 0.41 -18.66
N VAL A 116 1.04 1.67 -18.33
CA VAL A 116 -0.35 2.09 -18.07
C VAL A 116 -1.09 2.44 -19.36
N LEU A 117 -0.50 3.24 -20.25
CA LEU A 117 -1.21 3.77 -21.42
C LEU A 117 -1.21 2.80 -22.59
N LYS A 118 -0.12 2.03 -22.79
CA LYS A 118 -0.02 1.10 -23.93
C LYS A 118 -0.41 -0.32 -23.54
N ARG A 119 0.28 -0.91 -22.54
CA ARG A 119 0.01 -2.30 -22.15
C ARG A 119 -1.24 -2.49 -21.29
N LYS A 120 -1.80 -1.38 -20.75
CA LYS A 120 -2.99 -1.42 -19.87
C LYS A 120 -2.80 -2.35 -18.67
N GLU A 121 -1.65 -2.29 -18.04
CA GLU A 121 -1.31 -3.11 -16.88
C GLU A 121 -1.95 -2.53 -15.61
N ALA A 122 -2.72 -3.34 -14.90
CA ALA A 122 -3.18 -3.01 -13.55
C ALA A 122 -1.98 -2.78 -12.63
N GLN A 123 -2.08 -1.76 -11.79
CA GLN A 123 -1.01 -1.36 -10.91
C GLN A 123 -1.26 -1.87 -9.49
N HIS A 124 -0.24 -2.45 -8.87
CA HIS A 124 -0.30 -3.03 -7.54
C HIS A 124 0.10 -1.98 -6.51
N VAL A 125 -0.84 -1.61 -5.64
CA VAL A 125 -0.68 -0.56 -4.63
C VAL A 125 -0.66 -1.10 -3.19
N ALA A 126 -1.00 -2.37 -3.01
CA ALA A 126 -0.73 -3.14 -1.80
C ALA A 126 -0.32 -4.55 -2.17
N TRP A 127 0.66 -5.08 -1.48
CA TRP A 127 1.20 -6.42 -1.74
C TRP A 127 1.74 -7.06 -0.47
N VAL A 128 1.83 -8.37 -0.48
CA VAL A 128 2.55 -9.16 0.53
C VAL A 128 3.72 -9.88 -0.11
N TYR A 129 4.70 -10.21 0.71
CA TYR A 129 5.86 -10.95 0.30
C TYR A 129 6.19 -12.05 1.30
N GLN A 130 6.25 -13.28 0.81
CA GLN A 130 6.75 -14.42 1.59
C GLN A 130 8.24 -14.61 1.28
N ARG A 131 9.09 -14.40 2.28
CA ARG A 131 10.55 -14.59 2.16
C ARG A 131 10.90 -16.07 2.09
N GLY A 132 12.09 -16.36 1.58
CA GLY A 132 12.64 -17.71 1.57
C GLY A 132 13.25 -18.11 2.92
N LYS A 133 13.77 -19.35 2.95
CA LYS A 133 14.42 -19.92 4.14
C LYS A 133 15.60 -19.09 4.67
N ASP A 134 16.35 -18.40 3.78
CA ASP A 134 17.45 -17.52 4.16
C ASP A 134 17.01 -16.36 5.08
N TYR A 135 15.72 -16.11 5.16
CA TYR A 135 15.06 -15.11 6.00
C TYR A 135 13.99 -15.75 6.92
N GLU A 136 14.20 -17.02 7.31
CA GLU A 136 13.32 -17.78 8.22
C GLU A 136 11.83 -17.68 7.83
N GLU A 137 11.56 -17.66 6.51
CA GLU A 137 10.20 -17.53 5.97
C GLU A 137 9.43 -16.34 6.56
N GLY A 138 10.16 -15.27 6.89
CA GLY A 138 9.57 -14.03 7.37
C GLY A 138 8.66 -13.40 6.32
N ARG A 139 7.77 -12.50 6.76
CA ARG A 139 6.73 -11.91 5.90
C ARG A 139 6.89 -10.41 5.79
N GLY A 140 6.61 -9.88 4.60
CA GLY A 140 6.63 -8.46 4.30
C GLY A 140 5.29 -7.98 3.76
N PHE A 141 4.95 -6.72 4.03
CA PHE A 141 3.79 -6.05 3.51
C PHE A 141 4.16 -4.64 3.05
N GLY A 142 3.76 -4.28 1.84
CA GLY A 142 3.85 -2.92 1.31
C GLY A 142 2.47 -2.39 0.97
N PHE A 143 2.22 -1.14 1.33
CA PHE A 143 0.95 -0.44 1.11
C PHE A 143 1.22 1.02 0.77
N THR A 144 0.84 1.46 -0.42
CA THR A 144 1.19 2.80 -0.92
C THR A 144 0.19 3.88 -0.55
N GLY A 145 -0.99 3.52 -0.06
CA GLY A 145 -1.99 4.46 0.45
C GLY A 145 -1.67 4.97 1.86
N GLY A 146 -2.54 5.82 2.39
CA GLY A 146 -2.43 6.39 3.73
C GLY A 146 -1.83 7.79 3.78
N HIS A 147 -1.67 8.47 2.63
CA HIS A 147 -1.34 9.89 2.58
C HIS A 147 -2.47 10.74 3.17
N ASN A 148 -3.68 10.49 2.71
CA ASN A 148 -4.85 11.18 3.23
C ASN A 148 -5.24 10.57 4.59
N HIS A 149 -4.89 11.25 5.68
CA HIS A 149 -5.15 10.76 7.05
C HIS A 149 -6.61 10.35 7.28
N VAL A 150 -7.56 11.09 6.69
CA VAL A 150 -9.00 10.78 6.77
C VAL A 150 -9.35 9.37 6.25
N ASN A 151 -8.54 8.78 5.38
CA ASN A 151 -8.77 7.45 4.85
C ASN A 151 -8.62 6.33 5.91
N TRP A 152 -7.98 6.62 7.04
CA TRP A 152 -7.98 5.73 8.20
C TRP A 152 -9.35 5.64 8.88
N GLY A 153 -10.31 6.48 8.49
CA GLY A 153 -11.73 6.31 8.82
C GLY A 153 -12.39 5.11 8.11
N SER A 154 -11.87 4.68 6.96
CA SER A 154 -12.42 3.55 6.21
C SER A 154 -12.17 2.22 6.91
N ASP A 155 -13.24 1.46 7.19
CA ASP A 155 -13.16 0.09 7.74
C ASP A 155 -12.34 -0.85 6.86
N ASN A 156 -12.46 -0.73 5.54
CA ASN A 156 -11.72 -1.55 4.60
C ASN A 156 -10.22 -1.29 4.69
N VAL A 157 -9.79 -0.03 4.78
CA VAL A 157 -8.38 0.36 4.90
C VAL A 157 -7.80 -0.14 6.23
N ARG A 158 -8.51 0.11 7.36
CA ARG A 158 -8.06 -0.36 8.68
C ARG A 158 -8.01 -1.87 8.78
N ARG A 159 -9.05 -2.56 8.29
CA ARG A 159 -9.11 -4.03 8.28
C ARG A 159 -7.96 -4.63 7.47
N LEU A 160 -7.69 -4.09 6.29
CA LEU A 160 -6.57 -4.51 5.47
C LEU A 160 -5.23 -4.38 6.24
N ALA A 161 -5.00 -3.22 6.84
CA ALA A 161 -3.78 -2.96 7.60
C ALA A 161 -3.65 -3.87 8.82
N LEU A 162 -4.73 -4.07 9.60
CA LEU A 162 -4.74 -4.96 10.76
C LEU A 162 -4.54 -6.42 10.37
N ASN A 163 -5.18 -6.88 9.29
CA ASN A 163 -4.96 -8.22 8.74
C ASN A 163 -3.48 -8.40 8.33
N ALA A 164 -2.90 -7.39 7.69
CA ALA A 164 -1.50 -7.44 7.29
C ALA A 164 -0.56 -7.53 8.50
N ILE A 165 -0.81 -6.74 9.54
CA ILE A 165 -0.05 -6.79 10.81
C ILE A 165 -0.14 -8.18 11.44
N ALA A 166 -1.34 -8.75 11.56
CA ALA A 166 -1.52 -10.09 12.08
C ALA A 166 -0.77 -11.13 11.23
N TRP A 167 -0.93 -11.04 9.90
CA TRP A 167 -0.30 -11.98 8.97
C TRP A 167 1.23 -11.91 9.02
N ILE A 168 1.85 -10.73 9.00
CA ILE A 168 3.32 -10.61 9.08
C ILE A 168 3.87 -11.05 10.43
N ALA A 169 3.07 -10.94 11.49
CA ALA A 169 3.39 -11.46 12.82
C ALA A 169 3.19 -12.98 12.94
N LYS A 170 2.77 -13.65 11.84
CA LYS A 170 2.43 -15.09 11.82
C LYS A 170 1.28 -15.47 12.77
N VAL A 171 0.39 -14.51 13.05
CA VAL A 171 -0.86 -14.72 13.78
C VAL A 171 -1.97 -15.00 12.78
N ASP A 172 -2.85 -15.95 13.11
CA ASP A 172 -3.98 -16.30 12.26
C ASP A 172 -4.96 -15.13 12.13
N VAL A 173 -5.28 -14.79 10.89
CA VAL A 173 -6.30 -13.78 10.59
C VAL A 173 -7.68 -14.46 10.67
N PRO A 174 -8.64 -13.94 11.45
CA PRO A 174 -9.99 -14.49 11.53
C PRO A 174 -10.67 -14.57 10.15
N LYS A 175 -11.59 -15.52 9.94
CA LYS A 175 -12.32 -15.70 8.66
C LYS A 175 -13.00 -14.42 8.14
N GLY A 176 -13.50 -13.57 9.03
CA GLY A 176 -14.10 -12.25 8.70
C GLY A 176 -13.10 -11.09 8.68
N GLY A 177 -11.81 -11.38 8.76
CA GLY A 177 -10.76 -10.37 9.00
C GLY A 177 -10.73 -9.89 10.45
N VAL A 178 -9.66 -9.17 10.79
CA VAL A 178 -9.57 -8.47 12.08
C VAL A 178 -10.62 -7.36 12.10
N ARG A 179 -11.45 -7.32 13.14
CA ARG A 179 -12.46 -6.27 13.28
C ARG A 179 -11.78 -4.95 13.66
N PRO A 180 -11.85 -3.90 12.81
CA PRO A 180 -11.38 -2.59 13.21
C PRO A 180 -12.30 -2.03 14.29
N GLY A 181 -11.75 -1.30 15.25
CA GLY A 181 -12.54 -0.53 16.21
C GLY A 181 -13.36 0.55 15.52
N GLU A 182 -14.38 1.05 16.20
CA GLU A 182 -15.09 2.25 15.75
C GLU A 182 -14.14 3.45 15.79
N VAL A 183 -14.25 4.33 14.81
CA VAL A 183 -13.47 5.55 14.68
C VAL A 183 -14.43 6.71 14.45
N THR A 184 -14.24 7.76 15.20
CA THR A 184 -14.98 9.01 15.08
C THR A 184 -14.17 10.09 14.37
N VAL A 185 -14.82 11.17 13.98
CA VAL A 185 -14.12 12.37 13.49
C VAL A 185 -13.14 12.90 14.54
N GLY A 186 -13.52 12.85 15.81
CA GLY A 186 -12.66 13.27 16.92
C GLY A 186 -11.38 12.44 17.03
N ASP A 187 -11.47 11.12 16.82
CA ASP A 187 -10.29 10.24 16.81
C ASP A 187 -9.33 10.59 15.65
N LEU A 188 -9.89 10.91 14.49
CA LEU A 188 -9.08 11.32 13.32
C LEU A 188 -8.47 12.72 13.50
N GLN A 189 -9.06 13.58 14.33
CA GLN A 189 -8.53 14.91 14.67
C GLN A 189 -7.48 14.86 15.78
N ALA A 190 -7.49 13.82 16.60
CA ALA A 190 -6.59 13.70 17.73
C ALA A 190 -5.12 13.72 17.28
N ASN A 191 -4.27 14.40 18.07
CA ASN A 191 -2.82 14.49 17.83
C ASN A 191 -2.43 15.12 16.47
N GLN A 192 -3.29 15.95 15.89
CA GLN A 192 -2.95 16.77 14.73
C GLN A 192 -2.46 18.15 15.19
N ASP A 193 -1.22 18.51 14.81
CA ASP A 193 -0.57 19.76 15.21
C ASP A 193 -1.04 20.98 14.41
N TYR A 194 -1.86 20.77 13.38
CA TYR A 194 -2.35 21.82 12.48
C TYR A 194 -3.80 21.53 12.05
N SER A 195 -4.54 22.59 11.74
CA SER A 195 -5.84 22.44 11.08
C SER A 195 -5.63 22.16 9.60
N PRO A 196 -5.92 20.97 9.10
CA PRO A 196 -5.74 20.66 7.69
C PRO A 196 -6.70 21.50 6.84
N ARG A 197 -6.20 22.04 5.72
CA ARG A 197 -7.04 22.75 4.76
C ARG A 197 -8.10 21.78 4.22
N GLY A 198 -9.37 22.22 4.24
CA GLY A 198 -10.50 21.42 3.76
C GLY A 198 -10.95 20.33 4.72
N TRP A 199 -10.56 20.42 5.99
CA TRP A 199 -11.13 19.57 7.04
C TRP A 199 -12.58 19.95 7.27
N GLU A 200 -13.50 19.13 6.77
CA GLU A 200 -14.94 19.31 6.90
C GLU A 200 -15.50 18.09 7.65
N PRO A 201 -15.78 18.22 8.98
CA PRO A 201 -16.24 17.11 9.81
C PRO A 201 -17.45 16.36 9.22
N GLU A 202 -18.42 17.08 8.68
CA GLU A 202 -19.65 16.52 8.10
C GLU A 202 -19.36 15.62 6.87
N LYS A 203 -18.39 16.02 6.02
CA LYS A 203 -17.96 15.20 4.89
C LYS A 203 -17.19 13.97 5.33
N ILE A 204 -16.46 14.08 6.43
CA ILE A 204 -15.72 12.96 7.00
C ILE A 204 -16.69 11.97 7.64
N GLU A 205 -17.67 12.45 8.40
CA GLU A 205 -18.73 11.58 8.95
C GLU A 205 -19.47 10.78 7.88
N SER A 206 -19.74 11.39 6.72
CA SER A 206 -20.39 10.66 5.64
C SER A 206 -19.53 9.49 5.13
N LYS A 207 -18.21 9.66 5.08
CA LYS A 207 -17.27 8.62 4.67
C LYS A 207 -17.08 7.52 5.72
N LEU A 208 -17.25 7.85 7.00
CA LEU A 208 -17.17 6.85 8.08
C LEU A 208 -18.37 5.90 8.10
N LYS A 209 -19.45 6.24 7.40
CA LYS A 209 -20.69 5.46 7.32
C LYS A 209 -20.75 4.54 6.09
N GLU A 210 -19.79 4.64 5.16
CA GLU A 210 -19.64 3.78 3.99
C GLU A 210 -18.86 2.49 4.33
#